data_76cf4165e9f67e283c0191af82441a38
#
_entry.id   76cf4165e9f67e283c0191af82441a38
#
_cell.length_a   1.000
_cell.length_b   1.000
_cell.length_c   1.000
_cell.angle_alpha   90.00
_cell.angle_beta   90.00
_cell.angle_gamma   90.00
#
_symmetry.space_group_name_H-M   'P 1'
#
loop_
_entity.id
_entity.type
_entity.pdbx_description
1 polymer ?
#
loop_
_entity_poly.entity_id
_entity_poly.type
_entity_poly.pdbx_seq_one_letter_code
_entity_poly.pdbx_strand_id
1 'polypeptide(L)'
;MPQAWGWRDFFAPVLAGYCGLLIGVGMGRFGYPPLIPAMVEAGWASPTTLHLAGAFNLAGYIVGAGTALATARALGVRPAIALAALLAVLAFAVSAIPLPAWGFVALRALSGATGGVLMIVIPPVVANVVAPSHRGRANGLAFAGVGTGFVLSGTAVPAFAAGGPAGAWLALAAALAIASIV
;
A
#
# COMPACT_ATOMS: atom_id res chain seq x y z
N MET A 1 25.03 31.22 4.06
CA MET A 1 25.38 30.17 5.03
C MET A 1 24.62 28.93 4.63
N PRO A 2 25.23 27.77 4.39
CA PRO A 2 24.48 26.54 4.13
C PRO A 2 23.68 26.22 5.39
N GLN A 3 22.35 26.08 5.27
CA GLN A 3 21.50 25.62 6.36
C GLN A 3 22.03 24.27 6.80
N ALA A 4 22.33 24.15 8.11
CA ALA A 4 22.68 22.87 8.71
C ALA A 4 21.45 21.95 8.63
N TRP A 5 21.51 20.99 7.73
CA TRP A 5 20.47 19.96 7.57
C TRP A 5 20.41 19.12 8.85
N GLY A 6 19.32 19.22 9.57
CA GLY A 6 19.08 18.45 10.77
C GLY A 6 18.64 17.02 10.44
N TRP A 7 18.74 16.13 11.40
CA TRP A 7 18.24 14.75 11.32
C TRP A 7 16.77 14.70 10.89
N ARG A 8 15.95 15.63 11.36
CA ARG A 8 14.51 15.72 11.04
C ARG A 8 14.26 15.99 9.57
N ASP A 9 15.10 16.80 8.92
CA ASP A 9 14.94 17.20 7.53
C ASP A 9 15.20 16.03 6.56
N PHE A 10 15.94 15.02 7.01
CA PHE A 10 16.19 13.79 6.25
C PHE A 10 15.24 12.66 6.64
N PHE A 11 15.13 12.34 7.93
CA PHE A 11 14.42 11.12 8.36
C PHE A 11 12.90 11.24 8.29
N ALA A 12 12.31 12.40 8.57
CA ALA A 12 10.86 12.55 8.50
C ALA A 12 10.29 12.27 7.09
N PRO A 13 10.79 12.90 6.00
CA PRO A 13 10.30 12.60 4.66
C PRO A 13 10.64 11.17 4.21
N VAL A 14 11.77 10.62 4.63
CA VAL A 14 12.15 9.23 4.33
C VAL A 14 11.20 8.25 5.01
N LEU A 15 10.88 8.46 6.29
CA LEU A 15 9.95 7.62 7.03
C LEU A 15 8.54 7.70 6.45
N ALA A 16 8.06 8.90 6.14
CA ALA A 16 6.77 9.07 5.47
C ALA A 16 6.74 8.37 4.09
N GLY A 17 7.82 8.48 3.32
CA GLY A 17 7.97 7.77 2.06
C GLY A 17 8.00 6.25 2.22
N TYR A 18 8.73 5.74 3.21
CA TYR A 18 8.78 4.33 3.58
C TYR A 18 7.38 3.80 3.93
N CYS A 19 6.66 4.49 4.83
CA CYS A 19 5.31 4.11 5.23
C CYS A 19 4.33 4.15 4.05
N GLY A 20 4.38 5.18 3.22
CA GLY A 20 3.52 5.29 2.05
C GLY A 20 3.76 4.19 1.01
N LEU A 21 5.02 3.81 0.75
CA LEU A 21 5.35 2.70 -0.15
C LEU A 21 5.07 1.33 0.47
N LEU A 22 5.23 1.19 1.80
CA LEU A 22 4.78 0.02 2.55
C LEU A 22 3.26 -0.19 2.37
N ILE A 23 2.46 0.86 2.55
CA ILE A 23 1.00 0.83 2.37
C ILE A 23 0.64 0.49 0.92
N GLY A 24 1.15 1.26 -0.03
CA GLY A 24 0.71 1.21 -1.43
C GLY A 24 1.11 -0.07 -2.15
N VAL A 25 2.33 -0.51 -1.96
CA VAL A 25 2.91 -1.64 -2.70
C VAL A 25 3.26 -2.79 -1.78
N GLY A 26 3.99 -2.54 -0.69
CA GLY A 26 4.47 -3.58 0.21
C GLY A 26 3.33 -4.46 0.73
N MET A 27 2.40 -3.90 1.48
CA MET A 27 1.23 -4.63 2.00
C MET A 27 0.06 -4.60 1.02
N GLY A 28 -0.18 -3.47 0.36
CA GLY A 28 -1.32 -3.28 -0.55
C GLY A 28 -1.38 -4.30 -1.68
N ARG A 29 -0.24 -4.72 -2.19
CA ARG A 29 -0.11 -5.71 -3.25
C ARG A 29 0.25 -7.09 -2.73
N PHE A 30 1.27 -7.18 -1.87
CA PHE A 30 1.84 -8.46 -1.45
C PHE A 30 1.14 -9.06 -0.22
N GLY A 31 0.38 -8.28 0.56
CA GLY A 31 -0.37 -8.78 1.73
C GLY A 31 -1.55 -9.69 1.38
N TYR A 32 -2.07 -9.60 0.15
CA TYR A 32 -3.25 -10.37 -0.26
C TYR A 32 -2.97 -11.84 -0.63
N PRO A 33 -1.98 -12.19 -1.48
CA PRO A 33 -1.81 -13.56 -1.96
C PRO A 33 -1.70 -14.61 -0.85
N PRO A 34 -1.03 -14.37 0.29
CA PRO A 34 -0.96 -15.34 1.39
C PRO A 34 -2.30 -15.61 2.08
N LEU A 35 -3.32 -14.76 1.89
CA LEU A 35 -4.65 -14.94 2.46
C LEU A 35 -5.55 -15.85 1.61
N ILE A 36 -5.18 -16.09 0.35
CA ILE A 36 -6.01 -16.87 -0.59
C ILE A 36 -6.37 -18.25 -0.03
N PRO A 37 -5.43 -19.07 0.50
CA PRO A 37 -5.77 -20.38 1.05
C PRO A 37 -6.80 -20.30 2.16
N ALA A 38 -6.60 -19.41 3.14
CA ALA A 38 -7.53 -19.23 4.26
C ALA A 38 -8.93 -18.76 3.83
N MET A 39 -9.01 -17.93 2.79
CA MET A 39 -10.28 -17.48 2.22
C MET A 39 -11.01 -18.60 1.47
N VAL A 40 -10.27 -19.49 0.79
CA VAL A 40 -10.83 -20.68 0.14
C VAL A 40 -11.36 -21.66 1.16
N GLU A 41 -10.57 -21.97 2.19
CA GLU A 41 -10.95 -22.87 3.29
C GLU A 41 -12.18 -22.36 4.05
N ALA A 42 -12.27 -21.05 4.25
CA ALA A 42 -13.42 -20.41 4.89
C ALA A 42 -14.65 -20.27 3.96
N GLY A 43 -14.57 -20.71 2.72
CA GLY A 43 -15.68 -20.65 1.75
C GLY A 43 -16.05 -19.24 1.27
N TRP A 44 -15.16 -18.26 1.38
CA TRP A 44 -15.46 -16.87 1.01
C TRP A 44 -15.61 -16.68 -0.51
N ALA A 45 -14.77 -17.35 -1.29
CA ALA A 45 -14.83 -17.32 -2.76
C ALA A 45 -14.06 -18.49 -3.35
N SER A 46 -14.32 -18.77 -4.64
CA SER A 46 -13.58 -19.80 -5.38
C SER A 46 -12.12 -19.36 -5.62
N PRO A 47 -11.17 -20.31 -5.75
CA PRO A 47 -9.80 -20.00 -6.12
C PRO A 47 -9.69 -19.13 -7.37
N THR A 48 -10.52 -19.42 -8.40
CA THR A 48 -10.56 -18.63 -9.62
C THR A 48 -10.92 -17.18 -9.39
N THR A 49 -11.94 -16.91 -8.55
CA THR A 49 -12.34 -15.54 -8.18
C THR A 49 -11.21 -14.81 -7.45
N LEU A 50 -10.54 -15.49 -6.54
CA LEU A 50 -9.46 -14.89 -5.75
C LEU A 50 -8.23 -14.60 -6.62
N HIS A 51 -7.86 -15.48 -7.53
CA HIS A 51 -6.79 -15.19 -8.48
C HIS A 51 -7.15 -14.06 -9.45
N LEU A 52 -8.39 -14.01 -9.93
CA LEU A 52 -8.89 -12.90 -10.72
C LEU A 52 -8.80 -11.57 -9.97
N ALA A 53 -9.16 -11.55 -8.70
CA ALA A 53 -9.03 -10.37 -7.84
C ALA A 53 -7.56 -9.89 -7.73
N GLY A 54 -6.60 -10.81 -7.70
CA GLY A 54 -5.17 -10.49 -7.78
C GLY A 54 -4.77 -9.85 -9.12
N ALA A 55 -5.31 -10.37 -10.23
CA ALA A 55 -5.09 -9.77 -11.55
C ALA A 55 -5.69 -8.35 -11.64
N PHE A 56 -6.88 -8.14 -11.09
CA PHE A 56 -7.52 -6.82 -11.05
C PHE A 56 -6.78 -5.85 -10.11
N ASN A 57 -6.12 -6.32 -9.05
CA ASN A 57 -5.22 -5.48 -8.26
C ASN A 57 -4.08 -4.94 -9.13
N LEU A 58 -3.48 -5.77 -9.99
CA LEU A 58 -2.44 -5.32 -10.92
C LEU A 58 -2.99 -4.36 -11.97
N ALA A 59 -4.15 -4.65 -12.56
CA ALA A 59 -4.80 -3.75 -13.52
C ALA A 59 -5.11 -2.38 -12.88
N GLY A 60 -5.67 -2.39 -11.68
CA GLY A 60 -5.88 -1.17 -10.88
C GLY A 60 -4.60 -0.39 -10.66
N TYR A 61 -3.50 -1.08 -10.31
CA TYR A 61 -2.20 -0.45 -10.13
C TYR A 61 -1.72 0.28 -11.39
N ILE A 62 -1.87 -0.32 -12.56
CA ILE A 62 -1.50 0.33 -13.84
C ILE A 62 -2.35 1.58 -14.07
N VAL A 63 -3.65 1.50 -13.83
CA VAL A 63 -4.56 2.66 -13.95
C VAL A 63 -4.17 3.75 -12.95
N GLY A 64 -3.96 3.40 -11.69
CA GLY A 64 -3.55 4.33 -10.65
C GLY A 64 -2.22 5.02 -10.96
N ALA A 65 -1.23 4.27 -11.43
CA ALA A 65 0.05 4.81 -11.85
C ALA A 65 -0.10 5.77 -13.05
N GLY A 66 -0.92 5.40 -14.04
CA GLY A 66 -1.18 6.24 -15.22
C GLY A 66 -1.93 7.53 -14.90
N THR A 67 -2.79 7.53 -13.88
CA THR A 67 -3.58 8.70 -13.46
C THR A 67 -2.95 9.49 -12.31
N ALA A 68 -1.89 9.01 -11.70
CA ALA A 68 -1.29 9.57 -10.49
C ALA A 68 -0.95 11.06 -10.59
N LEU A 69 -0.31 11.49 -11.66
CA LEU A 69 0.05 12.90 -11.85
C LEU A 69 -1.18 13.79 -12.08
N ALA A 70 -2.19 13.30 -12.79
CA ALA A 70 -3.45 14.03 -12.97
C ALA A 70 -4.17 14.18 -11.61
N THR A 71 -4.23 13.12 -10.82
CA THR A 71 -4.80 13.13 -9.47
C THR A 71 -4.05 14.12 -8.56
N ALA A 72 -2.71 14.08 -8.57
CA ALA A 72 -1.89 15.00 -7.77
C ALA A 72 -2.00 16.46 -8.22
N ARG A 73 -2.22 16.72 -9.52
CA ARG A 73 -2.49 18.08 -10.02
C ARG A 73 -3.87 18.59 -9.63
N ALA A 74 -4.90 17.73 -9.69
CA ALA A 74 -6.28 18.10 -9.41
C ALA A 74 -6.54 18.32 -7.91
N LEU A 75 -6.00 17.47 -7.05
CA LEU A 75 -6.24 17.49 -5.60
C LEU A 75 -5.13 18.20 -4.81
N GLY A 76 -3.95 18.33 -5.38
CA GLY A 76 -2.73 18.61 -4.65
C GLY A 76 -2.03 17.33 -4.20
N VAL A 77 -0.70 17.41 -4.04
CA VAL A 77 0.15 16.25 -3.73
C VAL A 77 -0.20 15.59 -2.39
N ARG A 78 -0.30 16.38 -1.32
CA ARG A 78 -0.63 15.87 0.01
C ARG A 78 -2.02 15.24 0.09
N PRO A 79 -3.11 15.89 -0.36
CA PRO A 79 -4.43 15.26 -0.38
C PRO A 79 -4.50 14.00 -1.25
N ALA A 80 -3.78 13.95 -2.37
CA ALA A 80 -3.73 12.76 -3.22
C ALA A 80 -3.10 11.57 -2.49
N ILE A 81 -1.99 11.78 -1.77
CA ILE A 81 -1.34 10.75 -0.94
C ILE A 81 -2.28 10.31 0.19
N ALA A 82 -2.85 11.26 0.93
CA ALA A 82 -3.74 10.97 2.06
C ALA A 82 -4.99 10.20 1.61
N LEU A 83 -5.63 10.61 0.51
CA LEU A 83 -6.78 9.92 -0.05
C LEU A 83 -6.42 8.50 -0.50
N ALA A 84 -5.30 8.33 -1.19
CA ALA A 84 -4.85 7.02 -1.63
C ALA A 84 -4.56 6.08 -0.43
N ALA A 85 -3.89 6.58 0.61
CA ALA A 85 -3.64 5.82 1.84
C ALA A 85 -4.95 5.44 2.55
N LEU A 86 -5.87 6.39 2.72
CA LEU A 86 -7.19 6.15 3.32
C LEU A 86 -7.98 5.09 2.55
N LEU A 87 -8.06 5.22 1.23
CA LEU A 87 -8.78 4.25 0.40
C LEU A 87 -8.12 2.85 0.44
N ALA A 88 -6.80 2.77 0.55
CA ALA A 88 -6.11 1.49 0.78
C ALA A 88 -6.51 0.87 2.11
N VAL A 89 -6.49 1.62 3.21
CA VAL A 89 -6.93 1.15 4.55
C VAL A 89 -8.38 0.68 4.51
N LEU A 90 -9.28 1.47 3.93
CA LEU A 90 -10.70 1.12 3.81
C LEU A 90 -10.90 -0.14 2.97
N ALA A 91 -10.20 -0.28 1.84
CA ALA A 91 -10.29 -1.47 1.00
C ALA A 91 -9.86 -2.74 1.75
N PHE A 92 -8.85 -2.65 2.62
CA PHE A 92 -8.44 -3.76 3.47
C PHE A 92 -9.44 -4.04 4.60
N ALA A 93 -9.95 -3.01 5.27
CA ALA A 93 -10.94 -3.16 6.34
C ALA A 93 -12.24 -3.79 5.82
N VAL A 94 -12.75 -3.32 4.67
CA VAL A 94 -13.95 -3.89 4.04
C VAL A 94 -13.72 -5.31 3.54
N SER A 95 -12.48 -5.68 3.18
CA SER A 95 -12.13 -7.07 2.81
C SER A 95 -12.17 -8.05 3.98
N ALA A 96 -12.38 -7.58 5.22
CA ALA A 96 -12.51 -8.44 6.41
C ALA A 96 -13.87 -9.17 6.51
N ILE A 97 -14.82 -8.84 5.64
CA ILE A 97 -16.12 -9.53 5.54
C ILE A 97 -16.24 -10.28 4.23
N PRO A 98 -16.99 -11.41 4.19
CA PRO A 98 -17.29 -12.08 2.94
C PRO A 98 -18.10 -11.16 2.02
N LEU A 99 -17.60 -10.94 0.81
CA LEU A 99 -18.22 -10.08 -0.19
C LEU A 99 -18.64 -10.91 -1.42
N PRO A 100 -19.65 -10.45 -2.17
CA PRO A 100 -19.89 -10.99 -3.51
C PRO A 100 -18.62 -10.91 -4.35
N ALA A 101 -18.41 -11.88 -5.25
CA ALA A 101 -17.20 -12.01 -6.07
C ALA A 101 -16.79 -10.69 -6.76
N TRP A 102 -17.75 -10.00 -7.38
CA TRP A 102 -17.51 -8.71 -8.04
C TRP A 102 -17.11 -7.58 -7.07
N GLY A 103 -17.69 -7.57 -5.87
CA GLY A 103 -17.35 -6.58 -4.84
C GLY A 103 -15.91 -6.75 -4.37
N PHE A 104 -15.50 -8.00 -4.13
CA PHE A 104 -14.13 -8.30 -3.73
C PHE A 104 -13.11 -7.96 -4.84
N VAL A 105 -13.41 -8.30 -6.10
CA VAL A 105 -12.60 -7.94 -7.27
C VAL A 105 -12.46 -6.41 -7.39
N ALA A 106 -13.56 -5.67 -7.24
CA ALA A 106 -13.54 -4.20 -7.28
C ALA A 106 -12.68 -3.59 -6.17
N LEU A 107 -12.76 -4.11 -4.94
CA LEU A 107 -11.89 -3.66 -3.83
C LEU A 107 -10.41 -3.94 -4.10
N ARG A 108 -10.09 -5.07 -4.72
CA ARG A 108 -8.70 -5.37 -5.11
C ARG A 108 -8.20 -4.43 -6.22
N ALA A 109 -9.05 -4.12 -7.20
CA ALA A 109 -8.74 -3.11 -8.21
C ALA A 109 -8.50 -1.72 -7.57
N LEU A 110 -9.37 -1.30 -6.65
CA LEU A 110 -9.21 -0.04 -5.90
C LEU A 110 -7.90 -0.02 -5.10
N SER A 111 -7.62 -1.08 -4.33
CA SER A 111 -6.36 -1.20 -3.59
C SER A 111 -5.14 -1.13 -4.50
N GLY A 112 -5.21 -1.75 -5.69
CA GLY A 112 -4.16 -1.60 -6.70
C GLY A 112 -4.00 -0.16 -7.17
N ALA A 113 -5.10 0.52 -7.50
CA ALA A 113 -5.08 1.90 -7.98
C ALA A 113 -4.46 2.86 -6.96
N THR A 114 -4.81 2.73 -5.68
CA THR A 114 -4.19 3.51 -4.61
C THR A 114 -2.69 3.26 -4.52
N GLY A 115 -2.26 1.99 -4.63
CA GLY A 115 -0.85 1.61 -4.67
C GLY A 115 -0.10 2.25 -5.85
N GLY A 116 -0.72 2.28 -7.03
CA GLY A 116 -0.16 2.93 -8.22
C GLY A 116 0.02 4.43 -8.04
N VAL A 117 -0.96 5.12 -7.45
CA VAL A 117 -0.84 6.54 -7.12
C VAL A 117 0.31 6.80 -6.15
N LEU A 118 0.37 6.06 -5.04
CA LEU A 118 1.42 6.23 -4.02
C LEU A 118 2.81 5.97 -4.59
N MET A 119 2.96 4.94 -5.44
CA MET A 119 4.23 4.58 -6.06
C MET A 119 4.79 5.66 -6.99
N ILE A 120 3.92 6.39 -7.70
CA ILE A 120 4.36 7.44 -8.63
C ILE A 120 4.56 8.77 -7.92
N VAL A 121 3.74 9.09 -6.91
CA VAL A 121 3.75 10.42 -6.28
C VAL A 121 4.81 10.52 -5.18
N ILE A 122 5.03 9.47 -4.38
CA ILE A 122 5.90 9.54 -3.19
C ILE A 122 7.38 9.74 -3.53
N PRO A 123 8.02 8.96 -4.43
CA PRO A 123 9.46 9.07 -4.65
C PRO A 123 9.94 10.48 -5.07
N PRO A 124 9.28 11.18 -6.01
CA PRO A 124 9.67 12.55 -6.33
C PRO A 124 9.42 13.53 -5.16
N VAL A 125 8.40 13.32 -4.34
CA VAL A 125 8.16 14.14 -3.13
C VAL A 125 9.33 14.00 -2.17
N VAL A 126 9.74 12.77 -1.83
CA VAL A 126 10.90 12.50 -0.97
C VAL A 126 12.17 13.13 -1.56
N ALA A 127 12.41 12.93 -2.86
CA ALA A 127 13.58 13.49 -3.51
C ALA A 127 13.63 15.03 -3.52
N ASN A 128 12.48 15.70 -3.56
CA ASN A 128 12.41 17.16 -3.63
C ASN A 128 12.60 17.85 -2.26
N VAL A 129 12.32 17.13 -1.16
CA VAL A 129 12.44 17.71 0.19
C VAL A 129 13.77 17.39 0.87
N VAL A 130 14.61 16.52 0.30
CA VAL A 130 15.95 16.22 0.81
C VAL A 130 17.04 16.90 -0.04
N ALA A 131 18.22 17.11 0.56
CA ALA A 131 19.36 17.69 -0.17
C ALA A 131 19.71 16.85 -1.41
N PRO A 132 20.11 17.49 -2.53
CA PRO A 132 20.42 16.79 -3.79
C PRO A 132 21.39 15.61 -3.65
N SER A 133 22.38 15.76 -2.79
CA SER A 133 23.40 14.72 -2.50
C SER A 133 22.82 13.48 -1.78
N HIS A 134 21.64 13.59 -1.16
CA HIS A 134 21.00 12.52 -0.38
C HIS A 134 19.80 11.87 -1.08
N ARG A 135 19.36 12.36 -2.24
CA ARG A 135 18.14 11.90 -2.94
C ARG A 135 18.14 10.39 -3.21
N GLY A 136 19.25 9.84 -3.71
CA GLY A 136 19.36 8.41 -3.98
C GLY A 136 19.21 7.58 -2.71
N ARG A 137 19.90 7.97 -1.62
CA ARG A 137 19.80 7.29 -0.32
C ARG A 137 18.40 7.41 0.28
N ALA A 138 17.79 8.58 0.22
CA ALA A 138 16.46 8.82 0.73
C ALA A 138 15.42 7.94 0.01
N ASN A 139 15.44 7.92 -1.32
CA ASN A 139 14.55 7.05 -2.09
C ASN A 139 14.84 5.57 -1.86
N GLY A 140 16.10 5.14 -1.79
CA GLY A 140 16.44 3.75 -1.46
C GLY A 140 15.86 3.30 -0.12
N LEU A 141 15.95 4.14 0.91
CA LEU A 141 15.34 3.88 2.22
C LEU A 141 13.81 3.91 2.17
N ALA A 142 13.20 4.82 1.41
CA ALA A 142 11.76 4.82 1.21
C ALA A 142 11.28 3.53 0.52
N PHE A 143 11.97 3.08 -0.53
CA PHE A 143 11.68 1.82 -1.22
C PHE A 143 11.89 0.56 -0.35
N ALA A 144 12.68 0.64 0.72
CA ALA A 144 12.78 -0.45 1.69
C ALA A 144 11.41 -0.78 2.31
N GLY A 145 10.46 0.16 2.34
CA GLY A 145 9.06 -0.10 2.74
C GLY A 145 8.37 -1.16 1.87
N VAL A 146 8.62 -1.17 0.57
CA VAL A 146 8.12 -2.23 -0.34
C VAL A 146 8.72 -3.58 0.04
N GLY A 147 10.04 -3.65 0.26
CA GLY A 147 10.72 -4.87 0.66
C GLY A 147 10.25 -5.39 2.01
N THR A 148 10.09 -4.51 3.00
CA THR A 148 9.54 -4.87 4.32
C THR A 148 8.14 -5.44 4.19
N GLY A 149 7.26 -4.81 3.41
CA GLY A 149 5.91 -5.33 3.18
C GLY A 149 5.91 -6.70 2.50
N PHE A 150 6.81 -6.92 1.54
CA PHE A 150 6.98 -8.24 0.91
C PHE A 150 7.40 -9.31 1.92
N VAL A 151 8.39 -9.02 2.76
CA VAL A 151 8.85 -9.96 3.81
C VAL A 151 7.74 -10.23 4.82
N LEU A 152 7.05 -9.19 5.32
CA LEU A 152 5.94 -9.34 6.25
C LEU A 152 4.79 -10.14 5.64
N SER A 153 4.52 -9.97 4.36
CA SER A 153 3.50 -10.73 3.65
C SER A 153 3.82 -12.23 3.62
N GLY A 154 5.07 -12.59 3.41
CA GLY A 154 5.48 -14.01 3.39
C GLY A 154 5.62 -14.65 4.77
N THR A 155 5.80 -13.86 5.84
CA THR A 155 6.10 -14.38 7.19
C THR A 155 4.96 -14.15 8.18
N ALA A 156 4.53 -12.91 8.36
CA ALA A 156 3.54 -12.56 9.38
C ALA A 156 2.09 -12.80 8.92
N VAL A 157 1.77 -12.54 7.65
CA VAL A 157 0.40 -12.69 7.15
C VAL A 157 -0.13 -14.12 7.24
N PRO A 158 0.63 -15.18 6.90
CA PRO A 158 0.19 -16.55 7.10
C PRO A 158 -0.12 -16.88 8.57
N ALA A 159 0.67 -16.33 9.51
CA ALA A 159 0.42 -16.54 10.94
C ALA A 159 -0.90 -15.90 11.39
N PHE A 160 -1.23 -14.70 10.90
CA PHE A 160 -2.53 -14.08 11.16
C PHE A 160 -3.68 -14.83 10.48
N ALA A 161 -3.44 -15.37 9.29
CA ALA A 161 -4.43 -16.13 8.54
C ALA A 161 -4.83 -17.45 9.22
N ALA A 162 -3.98 -18.03 10.07
CA ALA A 162 -4.29 -19.22 10.85
C ALA A 162 -5.47 -19.00 11.83
N GLY A 163 -5.73 -17.76 12.25
CA GLY A 163 -6.90 -17.36 13.04
C GLY A 163 -8.16 -17.05 12.21
N GLY A 164 -8.10 -17.28 10.90
CA GLY A 164 -9.17 -16.99 9.95
C GLY A 164 -8.94 -15.71 9.13
N PRO A 165 -9.56 -15.63 7.94
CA PRO A 165 -9.28 -14.54 7.00
C PRO A 165 -9.74 -13.17 7.52
N ALA A 166 -10.84 -13.07 8.26
CA ALA A 166 -11.35 -11.79 8.80
C ALA A 166 -10.34 -11.11 9.73
N GLY A 167 -9.78 -11.87 10.68
CA GLY A 167 -8.76 -11.37 11.62
C GLY A 167 -7.51 -10.90 10.91
N ALA A 168 -7.05 -11.65 9.90
CA ALA A 168 -5.89 -11.29 9.11
C ALA A 168 -6.11 -9.99 8.30
N TRP A 169 -7.27 -9.80 7.68
CA TRP A 169 -7.62 -8.57 6.99
C TRP A 169 -7.67 -7.36 7.92
N LEU A 170 -8.26 -7.52 9.12
CA LEU A 170 -8.29 -6.45 10.12
C LEU A 170 -6.90 -6.12 10.65
N ALA A 171 -6.04 -7.12 10.88
CA ALA A 171 -4.65 -6.88 11.28
C ALA A 171 -3.87 -6.11 10.21
N LEU A 172 -4.05 -6.46 8.93
CA LEU A 172 -3.47 -5.72 7.82
C LEU A 172 -4.00 -4.29 7.73
N ALA A 173 -5.33 -4.10 7.83
CA ALA A 173 -5.94 -2.78 7.81
C ALA A 173 -5.42 -1.90 8.96
N ALA A 174 -5.29 -2.46 10.17
CA ALA A 174 -4.72 -1.76 11.32
C ALA A 174 -3.25 -1.37 11.10
N ALA A 175 -2.45 -2.28 10.56
CA ALA A 175 -1.04 -1.99 10.23
C ALA A 175 -0.93 -0.86 9.20
N LEU A 176 -1.77 -0.87 8.15
CA LEU A 176 -1.83 0.21 7.16
C LEU A 176 -2.30 1.54 7.78
N ALA A 177 -3.31 1.50 8.67
CA ALA A 177 -3.80 2.69 9.35
C ALA A 177 -2.71 3.30 10.25
N ILE A 178 -1.98 2.49 11.01
CA ILE A 178 -0.84 2.96 11.84
C ILE A 178 0.24 3.60 10.95
N ALA A 179 0.61 2.94 9.85
CA ALA A 179 1.59 3.48 8.92
C ALA A 179 1.15 4.80 8.25
N SER A 180 -0.17 5.05 8.14
CA SER A 180 -0.72 6.27 7.54
C SER A 180 -0.70 7.51 8.44
N ILE A 181 -0.35 7.34 9.73
CA ILE A 181 -0.27 8.45 10.72
C ILE A 181 1.04 9.25 10.54
N VAL A 182 2.05 8.67 9.91
CA VAL A 182 3.36 9.26 9.65
C VAL A 182 3.36 10.14 8.43
#